data_8ff9afda30d8d84b1363838963004e11
#
_entry.id   8ff9afda30d8d84b1363838963004e11
#
_cell.length_a   1.000
_cell.length_b   1.000
_cell.length_c   1.000
_cell.angle_alpha   90.00
_cell.angle_beta   90.00
_cell.angle_gamma   90.00
#
_symmetry.space_group_name_H-M   'P 1'
#
loop_
_entity.id
_entity.type
_entity.pdbx_description
1 polymer ?
#
loop_
_entity_poly.entity_id
_entity_poly.type
_entity_poly.pdbx_seq_one_letter_code
_entity_poly.pdbx_strand_id
1 'polypeptide(L)'
;MTQRLVYRKNPDFPNRYISPEKLFFYLQANYSDHIQKVGQSFLEKPIFNLRMGNGKIKVLAWSQMHGNESNATHAMLDLLEIFKHQPELMHQLFSKISLDFIFMLNPDGSEKWTRRNALDIDMNRDFLKLSSKEFRVLKKIAETGSYNYALNLHEQRTIFTTDGENPATLSFLSPAADHERTITETRKKAMAVISRIYENLKSEIPNQIARYSDEFYPTSTGDNFTRLGIPTILYEGGHFPNDYKREGTRKYYTIALYEGLQAISELNGSTENWETYKQIPENKETHFDVIYRNVKLNTDFECILDIAVQYKEEILDGED
;
A
#
# COMPACT_ATOMS: atom_id res chain seq x y z
N MET A 1 -12.53 -13.13 24.48
CA MET A 1 -11.26 -12.41 24.29
C MET A 1 -10.94 -12.51 22.80
N THR A 2 -10.81 -11.38 22.12
CA THR A 2 -10.39 -11.36 20.70
C THR A 2 -8.94 -11.84 20.65
N GLN A 3 -8.66 -12.86 19.88
CA GLN A 3 -7.30 -13.38 19.72
C GLN A 3 -6.44 -12.31 19.05
N ARG A 4 -5.27 -12.00 19.61
CA ARG A 4 -4.34 -11.02 19.03
C ARG A 4 -3.60 -11.64 17.85
N LEU A 5 -3.43 -10.88 16.77
CA LEU A 5 -2.60 -11.29 15.64
C LEU A 5 -1.13 -11.46 16.11
N VAL A 6 -0.55 -12.61 15.81
CA VAL A 6 0.88 -12.90 16.02
C VAL A 6 1.56 -12.87 14.66
N TYR A 7 2.41 -11.87 14.45
CA TYR A 7 3.12 -11.70 13.17
C TYR A 7 3.96 -12.92 12.82
N ARG A 8 3.86 -13.35 11.58
CA ARG A 8 4.69 -14.38 10.95
C ARG A 8 5.06 -13.93 9.55
N LYS A 9 6.36 -13.94 9.26
CA LYS A 9 6.89 -13.72 7.91
C LYS A 9 6.71 -14.99 7.08
N ASN A 10 6.28 -14.85 5.85
CA ASN A 10 6.24 -15.97 4.92
C ASN A 10 7.69 -16.38 4.55
N PRO A 11 8.10 -17.63 4.85
CA PRO A 11 9.49 -18.07 4.66
C PRO A 11 9.88 -18.22 3.18
N ASP A 12 8.92 -18.38 2.28
CA ASP A 12 9.20 -18.52 0.84
C ASP A 12 9.63 -17.19 0.19
N PHE A 13 9.37 -16.07 0.86
CA PHE A 13 9.71 -14.72 0.38
C PHE A 13 10.60 -13.99 1.41
N PRO A 14 11.86 -14.41 1.57
CA PRO A 14 12.76 -13.80 2.57
C PRO A 14 13.28 -12.42 2.17
N ASN A 15 13.46 -12.16 0.87
CA ASN A 15 14.06 -10.95 0.31
C ASN A 15 12.97 -9.92 -0.04
N ARG A 16 13.36 -8.66 -0.17
CA ARG A 16 12.46 -7.56 -0.55
C ARG A 16 11.97 -7.68 -1.99
N TYR A 17 12.84 -8.11 -2.89
CA TYR A 17 12.45 -8.36 -4.28
C TYR A 17 11.59 -9.63 -4.40
N ILE A 18 10.50 -9.51 -5.14
CA ILE A 18 9.63 -10.64 -5.52
C ILE A 18 9.62 -10.74 -7.03
N SER A 19 10.22 -11.82 -7.58
CA SER A 19 10.06 -12.06 -9.01
C SER A 19 8.61 -12.45 -9.34
N PRO A 20 8.04 -11.94 -10.44
CA PRO A 20 6.70 -12.30 -10.87
C PRO A 20 6.50 -13.81 -11.01
N GLU A 21 7.48 -14.49 -11.61
CA GLU A 21 7.43 -15.95 -11.83
C GLU A 21 7.33 -16.72 -10.50
N LYS A 22 8.16 -16.38 -9.51
CA LYS A 22 8.13 -17.01 -8.18
C LYS A 22 6.80 -16.81 -7.48
N LEU A 23 6.27 -15.57 -7.53
CA LEU A 23 4.96 -15.26 -6.95
C LEU A 23 3.85 -16.07 -7.62
N PHE A 24 3.82 -16.11 -8.94
CA PHE A 24 2.77 -16.81 -9.68
C PHE A 24 2.82 -18.32 -9.43
N PHE A 25 4.01 -18.91 -9.44
CA PHE A 25 4.19 -20.32 -9.08
C PHE A 25 3.68 -20.62 -7.66
N TYR A 26 4.05 -19.78 -6.69
CA TYR A 26 3.62 -19.92 -5.29
C TYR A 26 2.10 -19.85 -5.16
N LEU A 27 1.47 -18.86 -5.79
CA LEU A 27 0.02 -18.69 -5.75
C LEU A 27 -0.70 -19.88 -6.38
N GLN A 28 -0.24 -20.37 -7.53
CA GLN A 28 -0.82 -21.52 -8.19
C GLN A 28 -0.67 -22.80 -7.37
N ALA A 29 0.48 -23.01 -6.73
CA ALA A 29 0.75 -24.18 -5.93
C ALA A 29 -0.03 -24.24 -4.60
N ASN A 30 -0.28 -23.06 -3.97
CA ASN A 30 -0.85 -23.02 -2.62
C ASN A 30 -2.30 -22.52 -2.56
N TYR A 31 -2.77 -21.81 -3.59
CA TYR A 31 -4.07 -21.11 -3.58
C TYR A 31 -4.87 -21.28 -4.88
N SER A 32 -4.68 -22.41 -5.61
CA SER A 32 -5.33 -22.68 -6.92
C SER A 32 -6.83 -22.44 -6.90
N ASP A 33 -7.51 -22.85 -5.81
CA ASP A 33 -8.97 -22.73 -5.67
C ASP A 33 -9.45 -21.31 -5.32
N HIS A 34 -8.51 -20.42 -4.96
CA HIS A 34 -8.79 -19.06 -4.51
C HIS A 34 -8.31 -18.00 -5.49
N ILE A 35 -7.49 -18.36 -6.48
CA ILE A 35 -6.95 -17.42 -7.47
C ILE A 35 -7.61 -17.55 -8.81
N GLN A 36 -7.74 -16.42 -9.48
CA GLN A 36 -8.21 -16.33 -10.86
C GLN A 36 -7.28 -15.42 -11.67
N LYS A 37 -6.87 -15.86 -12.86
CA LYS A 37 -6.24 -14.96 -13.83
C LYS A 37 -7.30 -13.99 -14.34
N VAL A 38 -7.13 -12.70 -14.02
CA VAL A 38 -8.08 -11.64 -14.36
C VAL A 38 -7.65 -10.78 -15.53
N GLY A 39 -6.39 -10.95 -15.96
CA GLY A 39 -5.83 -10.26 -17.11
C GLY A 39 -4.37 -10.60 -17.34
N GLN A 40 -3.71 -9.74 -18.10
CA GLN A 40 -2.28 -9.83 -18.35
C GLN A 40 -1.69 -8.44 -18.59
N SER A 41 -0.38 -8.31 -18.30
CA SER A 41 0.40 -7.10 -18.53
C SER A 41 0.64 -6.84 -20.02
N PHE A 42 1.36 -5.76 -20.33
CA PHE A 42 1.76 -5.47 -21.71
C PHE A 42 2.66 -6.57 -22.30
N LEU A 43 3.60 -7.11 -21.51
CA LEU A 43 4.46 -8.23 -21.90
C LEU A 43 3.83 -9.61 -21.61
N GLU A 44 2.49 -9.66 -21.52
CA GLU A 44 1.67 -10.88 -21.41
C GLU A 44 1.84 -11.70 -20.12
N LYS A 45 2.49 -11.14 -19.10
CA LYS A 45 2.54 -11.76 -17.78
C LYS A 45 1.14 -11.79 -17.14
N PRO A 46 0.74 -12.90 -16.49
CA PRO A 46 -0.58 -13.01 -15.88
C PRO A 46 -0.75 -12.03 -14.70
N ILE A 47 -1.98 -11.53 -14.53
CA ILE A 47 -2.40 -10.79 -13.35
C ILE A 47 -3.42 -11.65 -12.62
N PHE A 48 -3.16 -11.95 -11.35
CA PHE A 48 -4.01 -12.80 -10.52
C PHE A 48 -4.78 -11.98 -9.50
N ASN A 49 -6.06 -12.33 -9.36
CA ASN A 49 -6.91 -11.95 -8.24
C ASN A 49 -7.04 -13.13 -7.28
N LEU A 50 -6.72 -12.90 -6.01
CA LEU A 50 -7.02 -13.82 -4.92
C LEU A 50 -8.38 -13.41 -4.34
N ARG A 51 -9.30 -14.37 -4.24
CA ARG A 51 -10.60 -14.16 -3.59
C ARG A 51 -10.67 -14.92 -2.27
N MET A 52 -10.98 -14.20 -1.20
CA MET A 52 -11.14 -14.78 0.13
C MET A 52 -12.44 -14.31 0.78
N GLY A 53 -13.11 -15.24 1.48
CA GLY A 53 -14.32 -14.94 2.22
C GLY A 53 -15.57 -14.86 1.37
N ASN A 54 -16.71 -14.83 2.05
CA ASN A 54 -18.05 -14.75 1.47
C ASN A 54 -18.93 -13.75 2.23
N GLY A 55 -18.32 -12.90 3.06
CA GLY A 55 -19.02 -11.85 3.80
C GLY A 55 -19.66 -10.82 2.87
N LYS A 56 -20.61 -10.07 3.42
CA LYS A 56 -21.39 -9.09 2.65
C LYS A 56 -20.63 -7.82 2.30
N ILE A 57 -19.61 -7.47 3.08
CA ILE A 57 -18.81 -6.26 2.85
C ILE A 57 -17.71 -6.61 1.84
N LYS A 58 -17.80 -6.06 0.64
CA LYS A 58 -16.85 -6.32 -0.44
C LYS A 58 -15.70 -5.34 -0.42
N VAL A 59 -14.48 -5.86 -0.37
CA VAL A 59 -13.24 -5.08 -0.37
C VAL A 59 -12.41 -5.42 -1.60
N LEU A 60 -12.00 -4.40 -2.35
CA LEU A 60 -11.02 -4.53 -3.43
C LEU A 60 -9.67 -4.02 -2.92
N ALA A 61 -8.63 -4.80 -3.10
CA ALA A 61 -7.27 -4.37 -2.79
C ALA A 61 -6.33 -4.71 -3.95
N TRP A 62 -5.29 -3.92 -4.12
CA TRP A 62 -4.24 -4.24 -5.10
C TRP A 62 -2.88 -3.77 -4.63
N SER A 63 -1.84 -4.54 -4.99
CA SER A 63 -0.45 -4.24 -4.71
C SER A 63 0.35 -4.02 -5.98
N GLN A 64 1.52 -3.41 -5.83
CA GLN A 64 2.48 -3.20 -6.92
C GLN A 64 1.86 -2.64 -8.21
N MET A 65 1.00 -1.64 -8.08
CA MET A 65 0.66 -0.75 -9.19
C MET A 65 1.94 -0.07 -9.72
N HIS A 66 2.86 0.26 -8.81
CA HIS A 66 4.25 0.57 -9.14
C HIS A 66 5.09 -0.68 -8.87
N GLY A 67 5.86 -1.13 -9.87
CA GLY A 67 6.50 -2.44 -9.83
C GLY A 67 7.55 -2.60 -8.72
N ASN A 68 8.21 -1.52 -8.33
CA ASN A 68 9.24 -1.50 -7.27
C ASN A 68 8.69 -1.27 -5.85
N GLU A 69 7.37 -1.38 -5.64
CA GLU A 69 6.71 -1.17 -4.34
C GLU A 69 6.19 -2.51 -3.78
N SER A 70 7.08 -3.35 -3.26
CA SER A 70 6.77 -4.75 -2.93
C SER A 70 6.16 -4.99 -1.54
N ASN A 71 6.23 -4.02 -0.62
CA ASN A 71 5.80 -4.21 0.78
C ASN A 71 4.36 -4.72 0.91
N ALA A 72 3.45 -4.22 0.09
CA ALA A 72 2.05 -4.64 0.15
C ALA A 72 1.84 -6.09 -0.33
N THR A 73 2.59 -6.53 -1.34
CA THR A 73 2.59 -7.92 -1.80
C THR A 73 3.11 -8.83 -0.69
N HIS A 74 4.22 -8.46 -0.04
CA HIS A 74 4.75 -9.16 1.12
C HIS A 74 3.76 -9.20 2.28
N ALA A 75 3.13 -8.07 2.59
CA ALA A 75 2.16 -7.99 3.67
C ALA A 75 1.00 -8.95 3.48
N MET A 76 0.49 -9.08 2.25
CA MET A 76 -0.58 -10.04 1.96
C MET A 76 -0.06 -11.50 2.05
N LEU A 77 1.15 -11.78 1.57
CA LEU A 77 1.76 -13.11 1.70
C LEU A 77 1.99 -13.50 3.17
N ASP A 78 2.45 -12.56 3.99
CA ASP A 78 2.61 -12.75 5.43
C ASP A 78 1.26 -12.94 6.13
N LEU A 79 0.24 -12.20 5.73
CA LEU A 79 -1.10 -12.35 6.27
C LEU A 79 -1.69 -13.73 5.94
N LEU A 80 -1.46 -14.23 4.73
CA LEU A 80 -1.84 -15.59 4.35
C LEU A 80 -1.09 -16.64 5.19
N GLU A 81 0.18 -16.42 5.50
CA GLU A 81 0.95 -17.30 6.38
C GLU A 81 0.44 -17.26 7.82
N ILE A 82 0.09 -16.07 8.32
CA ILE A 82 -0.54 -15.90 9.63
C ILE A 82 -1.85 -16.67 9.70
N PHE A 83 -2.68 -16.60 8.70
CA PHE A 83 -3.97 -17.29 8.66
C PHE A 83 -3.86 -18.82 8.64
N LYS A 84 -2.79 -19.38 8.09
CA LYS A 84 -2.50 -20.83 8.22
C LYS A 84 -2.28 -21.25 9.68
N HIS A 85 -1.70 -20.36 10.49
CA HIS A 85 -1.38 -20.64 11.90
C HIS A 85 -2.41 -20.10 12.90
N GLN A 86 -3.25 -19.18 12.47
CA GLN A 86 -4.34 -18.57 13.25
C GLN A 86 -5.66 -18.58 12.44
N PRO A 87 -6.20 -19.78 12.11
CA PRO A 87 -7.36 -19.90 11.23
C PRO A 87 -8.63 -19.25 11.81
N GLU A 88 -8.73 -19.09 13.13
CA GLU A 88 -9.86 -18.42 13.78
C GLU A 88 -9.93 -16.94 13.39
N LEU A 89 -8.78 -16.25 13.27
CA LEU A 89 -8.74 -14.86 12.79
C LEU A 89 -9.25 -14.75 11.36
N MET A 90 -8.82 -15.70 10.51
CA MET A 90 -9.28 -15.78 9.13
C MET A 90 -10.80 -15.97 9.06
N HIS A 91 -11.33 -16.95 9.78
CA HIS A 91 -12.77 -17.27 9.77
C HIS A 91 -13.62 -16.11 10.31
N GLN A 92 -13.19 -15.47 11.41
CA GLN A 92 -13.90 -14.31 11.96
C GLN A 92 -13.94 -13.14 10.97
N LEU A 93 -12.82 -12.83 10.33
CA LEU A 93 -12.72 -11.75 9.37
C LEU A 93 -13.56 -12.02 8.12
N PHE A 94 -13.34 -13.17 7.46
CA PHE A 94 -13.94 -13.49 6.17
C PHE A 94 -15.37 -13.99 6.24
N SER A 95 -15.91 -14.20 7.44
CA SER A 95 -17.36 -14.34 7.63
C SER A 95 -18.14 -13.04 7.40
N LYS A 96 -17.46 -11.88 7.57
CA LYS A 96 -18.06 -10.54 7.45
C LYS A 96 -17.69 -9.84 6.14
N ILE A 97 -16.46 -10.02 5.66
CA ILE A 97 -15.98 -9.42 4.42
C ILE A 97 -15.75 -10.48 3.33
N SER A 98 -15.77 -10.03 2.07
CA SER A 98 -15.18 -10.73 0.93
C SER A 98 -14.11 -9.84 0.32
N LEU A 99 -12.91 -10.38 0.17
CA LEU A 99 -11.73 -9.68 -0.33
C LEU A 99 -11.40 -10.18 -1.73
N ASP A 100 -11.31 -9.26 -2.68
CA ASP A 100 -10.62 -9.44 -3.94
C ASP A 100 -9.27 -8.73 -3.86
N PHE A 101 -8.16 -9.48 -3.89
CA PHE A 101 -6.81 -8.94 -3.82
C PHE A 101 -6.06 -9.19 -5.12
N ILE A 102 -5.76 -8.12 -5.86
CA ILE A 102 -4.98 -8.20 -7.09
C ILE A 102 -3.50 -8.13 -6.72
N PHE A 103 -2.83 -9.27 -6.85
CA PHE A 103 -1.38 -9.34 -6.65
C PHE A 103 -0.63 -8.73 -7.81
N MET A 104 0.36 -7.90 -7.50
CA MET A 104 1.35 -7.40 -8.44
C MET A 104 0.71 -6.92 -9.75
N LEU A 105 -0.08 -5.82 -9.66
CA LEU A 105 -0.79 -5.25 -10.82
C LEU A 105 0.14 -4.91 -11.99
N ASN A 106 1.42 -4.61 -11.70
CA ASN A 106 2.48 -4.28 -12.67
C ASN A 106 3.61 -5.33 -12.65
N PRO A 107 3.40 -6.54 -13.16
CA PRO A 107 4.45 -7.56 -13.14
C PRO A 107 5.64 -7.23 -14.05
N ASP A 108 5.45 -6.45 -15.13
CA ASP A 108 6.54 -6.03 -16.00
C ASP A 108 7.48 -5.04 -15.30
N GLY A 109 6.91 -4.07 -14.59
CA GLY A 109 7.68 -3.13 -13.78
C GLY A 109 8.31 -3.81 -12.56
N SER A 110 7.64 -4.79 -11.95
CA SER A 110 8.18 -5.55 -10.83
C SER A 110 9.44 -6.32 -11.21
N GLU A 111 9.41 -7.02 -12.35
CA GLU A 111 10.59 -7.75 -12.84
C GLU A 111 11.82 -6.86 -13.04
N LYS A 112 11.61 -5.62 -13.48
CA LYS A 112 12.68 -4.64 -13.72
C LYS A 112 12.93 -3.70 -12.53
N TRP A 113 12.20 -3.87 -11.44
CA TRP A 113 12.23 -2.97 -10.29
C TRP A 113 12.01 -1.51 -10.64
N THR A 114 11.02 -1.26 -11.49
CA THR A 114 10.66 0.09 -11.95
C THR A 114 9.27 0.48 -11.47
N ARG A 115 9.09 1.79 -11.22
CA ARG A 115 7.79 2.36 -10.87
C ARG A 115 6.76 2.13 -11.99
N ARG A 116 7.14 2.45 -13.22
CA ARG A 116 6.27 2.46 -14.39
C ARG A 116 6.17 1.08 -15.04
N ASN A 117 5.14 0.87 -15.84
CA ASN A 117 4.99 -0.36 -16.60
C ASN A 117 5.93 -0.43 -17.82
N ALA A 118 5.85 -1.51 -18.62
CA ALA A 118 6.71 -1.71 -19.80
C ALA A 118 6.58 -0.62 -20.88
N LEU A 119 5.52 0.19 -20.87
CA LEU A 119 5.31 1.33 -21.76
C LEU A 119 5.67 2.68 -21.11
N ASP A 120 6.38 2.67 -20.00
CA ASP A 120 6.72 3.86 -19.22
C ASP A 120 5.50 4.66 -18.72
N ILE A 121 4.37 3.98 -18.48
CA ILE A 121 3.15 4.58 -17.99
C ILE A 121 3.12 4.47 -16.46
N ASP A 122 2.90 5.61 -15.76
CA ASP A 122 2.51 5.62 -14.35
C ASP A 122 1.01 5.29 -14.25
N MET A 123 0.69 4.09 -13.81
CA MET A 123 -0.70 3.62 -13.75
C MET A 123 -1.54 4.38 -12.73
N ASN A 124 -0.91 4.97 -11.69
CA ASN A 124 -1.62 5.84 -10.75
C ASN A 124 -1.87 7.25 -11.32
N ARG A 125 -1.62 7.46 -12.62
CA ARG A 125 -1.95 8.67 -13.39
C ARG A 125 -2.75 8.34 -14.65
N ASP A 126 -3.15 7.09 -14.84
CA ASP A 126 -3.76 6.58 -16.07
C ASP A 126 -5.29 6.45 -16.00
N PHE A 127 -5.93 6.87 -14.90
CA PHE A 127 -7.38 6.67 -14.68
C PHE A 127 -8.25 7.21 -15.81
N LEU A 128 -7.91 8.38 -16.35
CA LEU A 128 -8.69 9.02 -17.43
C LEU A 128 -8.31 8.51 -18.82
N LYS A 129 -7.03 8.20 -19.03
CA LYS A 129 -6.53 7.82 -20.36
C LYS A 129 -6.73 6.35 -20.67
N LEU A 130 -6.66 5.48 -19.66
CA LEU A 130 -6.76 4.02 -19.79
C LEU A 130 -5.78 3.44 -20.81
N SER A 131 -4.57 3.96 -20.84
CA SER A 131 -3.54 3.58 -21.81
C SER A 131 -2.92 2.23 -21.50
N SER A 132 -2.76 1.88 -20.20
CA SER A 132 -2.19 0.61 -19.77
C SER A 132 -3.22 -0.52 -19.75
N LYS A 133 -2.80 -1.70 -20.18
CA LYS A 133 -3.63 -2.92 -20.12
C LYS A 133 -3.96 -3.29 -18.68
N GLU A 134 -2.97 -3.21 -17.84
CA GLU A 134 -3.01 -3.58 -16.42
C GLU A 134 -4.03 -2.73 -15.67
N PHE A 135 -4.02 -1.43 -15.90
CA PHE A 135 -4.98 -0.54 -15.24
C PHE A 135 -6.42 -0.78 -15.70
N ARG A 136 -6.61 -1.12 -16.98
CA ARG A 136 -7.94 -1.52 -17.49
C ARG A 136 -8.48 -2.76 -16.78
N VAL A 137 -7.61 -3.70 -16.37
CA VAL A 137 -8.01 -4.87 -15.58
C VAL A 137 -8.56 -4.42 -14.22
N LEU A 138 -7.80 -3.60 -13.48
CA LEU A 138 -8.23 -3.07 -12.18
C LEU A 138 -9.56 -2.31 -12.30
N LYS A 139 -9.66 -1.40 -13.27
CA LYS A 139 -10.86 -0.58 -13.49
C LYS A 139 -12.09 -1.45 -13.79
N LYS A 140 -11.95 -2.44 -14.67
CA LYS A 140 -13.04 -3.39 -14.98
C LYS A 140 -13.52 -4.13 -13.74
N ILE A 141 -12.61 -4.63 -12.90
CA ILE A 141 -12.94 -5.32 -11.65
C ILE A 141 -13.70 -4.37 -10.72
N ALA A 142 -13.20 -3.15 -10.54
CA ALA A 142 -13.82 -2.16 -9.68
C ALA A 142 -15.25 -1.79 -10.14
N GLU A 143 -15.47 -1.63 -11.44
CA GLU A 143 -16.78 -1.28 -12.02
C GLU A 143 -17.80 -2.42 -11.93
N THR A 144 -17.35 -3.67 -11.99
CA THR A 144 -18.25 -4.84 -12.00
C THR A 144 -18.49 -5.41 -10.61
N GLY A 145 -17.60 -5.16 -9.65
CA GLY A 145 -17.61 -5.83 -8.34
C GLY A 145 -18.54 -5.21 -7.29
N SER A 146 -18.99 -3.96 -7.45
CA SER A 146 -19.81 -3.23 -6.45
C SER A 146 -19.16 -3.22 -5.07
N TYR A 147 -17.92 -2.74 -4.96
CA TYR A 147 -17.15 -2.75 -3.74
C TYR A 147 -17.59 -1.68 -2.73
N ASN A 148 -17.56 -2.05 -1.44
CA ASN A 148 -17.82 -1.15 -0.33
C ASN A 148 -16.60 -0.34 0.08
N TYR A 149 -15.39 -0.89 -0.15
CA TYR A 149 -14.10 -0.26 0.13
C TYR A 149 -13.06 -0.65 -0.92
N ALA A 150 -12.08 0.23 -1.11
CA ALA A 150 -10.91 -0.03 -1.93
C ALA A 150 -9.61 0.27 -1.14
N LEU A 151 -8.62 -0.62 -1.22
CA LEU A 151 -7.31 -0.45 -0.61
C LEU A 151 -6.26 -0.30 -1.71
N ASN A 152 -5.74 0.91 -1.84
CA ASN A 152 -4.68 1.26 -2.79
C ASN A 152 -3.33 1.15 -2.06
N LEU A 153 -2.59 0.08 -2.34
CA LEU A 153 -1.46 -0.33 -1.52
C LEU A 153 -0.14 0.01 -2.21
N HIS A 154 0.57 0.97 -1.62
CA HIS A 154 1.82 1.56 -2.14
C HIS A 154 2.98 1.46 -1.16
N GLU A 155 4.14 1.93 -1.61
CA GLU A 155 5.37 2.06 -0.83
C GLU A 155 6.10 3.33 -1.24
N GLN A 156 6.56 4.11 -0.26
CA GLN A 156 7.31 5.35 -0.51
C GLN A 156 8.82 5.12 -0.45
N ARG A 157 9.56 5.67 -1.42
CA ARG A 157 11.02 5.68 -1.41
C ARG A 157 11.58 6.86 -0.60
N THR A 158 10.96 8.02 -0.68
CA THR A 158 11.32 9.19 0.10
C THR A 158 11.23 8.90 1.60
N ILE A 159 12.25 9.30 2.37
CA ILE A 159 12.26 9.15 3.82
C ILE A 159 11.45 10.30 4.42
N PHE A 160 10.13 10.12 4.44
CA PHE A 160 9.25 11.05 5.14
C PHE A 160 9.36 10.89 6.65
N THR A 161 9.08 11.96 7.37
CA THR A 161 9.03 11.99 8.83
C THR A 161 7.69 12.55 9.32
N THR A 162 7.38 12.29 10.58
CA THR A 162 6.20 12.82 11.26
C THR A 162 6.52 14.10 12.03
N ASP A 163 7.57 14.07 12.81
CA ASP A 163 8.00 15.11 13.76
C ASP A 163 9.37 15.75 13.41
N GLY A 164 10.03 15.26 12.36
CA GLY A 164 11.38 15.65 11.97
C GLY A 164 12.49 14.80 12.58
N GLU A 165 12.16 13.81 13.42
CA GLU A 165 13.11 12.89 14.05
C GLU A 165 12.86 11.44 13.63
N ASN A 166 11.58 11.02 13.63
CA ASN A 166 11.20 9.65 13.34
C ASN A 166 10.74 9.50 11.90
N PRO A 167 11.22 8.47 11.17
CA PRO A 167 10.70 8.18 9.84
C PRO A 167 9.24 7.73 9.92
N ALA A 168 8.44 8.13 8.95
CA ALA A 168 7.09 7.64 8.77
C ALA A 168 7.13 6.22 8.23
N THR A 169 7.04 5.23 9.11
CA THR A 169 7.02 3.80 8.75
C THR A 169 5.77 3.43 7.98
N LEU A 170 4.64 4.01 8.38
CA LEU A 170 3.37 3.89 7.67
C LEU A 170 2.78 5.27 7.41
N SER A 171 2.24 5.44 6.24
CA SER A 171 1.48 6.64 5.92
C SER A 171 0.16 6.27 5.26
N PHE A 172 -0.86 7.07 5.50
CA PHE A 172 -2.21 6.83 4.99
C PHE A 172 -2.78 8.05 4.30
N LEU A 173 -3.76 7.82 3.43
CA LEU A 173 -4.56 8.89 2.85
C LEU A 173 -5.99 8.42 2.65
N SER A 174 -6.96 9.27 3.02
CA SER A 174 -8.31 9.26 2.48
C SER A 174 -8.33 10.26 1.32
N PRO A 175 -8.24 9.81 0.04
CA PRO A 175 -8.10 10.69 -1.10
C PRO A 175 -9.26 11.67 -1.25
N ALA A 176 -9.00 12.84 -1.83
CA ALA A 176 -10.03 13.83 -2.11
C ALA A 176 -10.93 13.38 -3.28
N ALA A 177 -12.14 13.92 -3.34
CA ALA A 177 -13.06 13.70 -4.45
C ALA A 177 -13.12 14.90 -5.41
N ASP A 178 -12.65 16.06 -4.95
CA ASP A 178 -12.72 17.36 -5.62
C ASP A 178 -11.56 18.28 -5.19
N HIS A 179 -11.40 19.41 -5.89
CA HIS A 179 -10.37 20.41 -5.62
C HIS A 179 -10.57 21.13 -4.29
N GLU A 180 -11.80 21.24 -3.82
CA GLU A 180 -12.18 21.85 -2.54
C GLU A 180 -11.84 20.92 -1.36
N ARG A 181 -11.41 19.67 -1.63
CA ARG A 181 -11.10 18.63 -0.63
C ARG A 181 -12.26 18.36 0.31
N THR A 182 -13.46 18.38 -0.23
CA THR A 182 -14.70 18.20 0.55
C THR A 182 -14.66 16.90 1.34
N ILE A 183 -14.95 16.98 2.64
CA ILE A 183 -15.04 15.79 3.51
C ILE A 183 -16.43 15.18 3.35
N THR A 184 -16.58 14.35 2.33
CA THR A 184 -17.80 13.61 2.01
C THR A 184 -18.01 12.42 2.94
N GLU A 185 -19.21 11.85 2.97
CA GLU A 185 -19.49 10.61 3.71
C GLU A 185 -18.58 9.44 3.23
N THR A 186 -18.28 9.39 1.94
CA THR A 186 -17.32 8.42 1.37
C THR A 186 -15.94 8.56 2.00
N ARG A 187 -15.43 9.78 2.12
CA ARG A 187 -14.15 10.07 2.75
C ARG A 187 -14.17 9.77 4.26
N LYS A 188 -15.24 10.13 4.96
CA LYS A 188 -15.37 9.85 6.40
C LYS A 188 -15.30 8.36 6.70
N LYS A 189 -15.88 7.50 5.86
CA LYS A 189 -15.75 6.03 6.01
C LYS A 189 -14.31 5.57 5.90
N ALA A 190 -13.55 6.06 4.94
CA ALA A 190 -12.12 5.77 4.81
C ALA A 190 -11.32 6.34 6.00
N MET A 191 -11.59 7.59 6.41
CA MET A 191 -10.97 8.22 7.56
C MET A 191 -11.23 7.45 8.86
N ALA A 192 -12.44 6.94 9.08
CA ALA A 192 -12.78 6.12 10.26
C ALA A 192 -11.95 4.83 10.33
N VAL A 193 -11.75 4.16 9.19
CA VAL A 193 -10.87 2.98 9.11
C VAL A 193 -9.43 3.35 9.43
N ILE A 194 -8.90 4.42 8.83
CA ILE A 194 -7.53 4.90 9.12
C ILE A 194 -7.38 5.28 10.59
N SER A 195 -8.37 5.95 11.17
CA SER A 195 -8.39 6.32 12.59
C SER A 195 -8.27 5.07 13.49
N ARG A 196 -8.98 4.00 13.17
CA ARG A 196 -8.90 2.73 13.91
C ARG A 196 -7.51 2.09 13.79
N ILE A 197 -6.93 2.06 12.59
CA ILE A 197 -5.56 1.57 12.37
C ILE A 197 -4.57 2.37 13.22
N TYR A 198 -4.69 3.70 13.17
CA TYR A 198 -3.82 4.60 13.94
C TYR A 198 -3.90 4.34 15.44
N GLU A 199 -5.12 4.30 16.00
CA GLU A 199 -5.32 4.04 17.43
C GLU A 199 -4.73 2.70 17.89
N ASN A 200 -4.83 1.66 17.05
CA ASN A 200 -4.32 0.33 17.40
C ASN A 200 -2.78 0.24 17.30
N LEU A 201 -2.14 1.05 16.44
CA LEU A 201 -0.70 0.94 16.16
C LEU A 201 0.16 2.05 16.77
N LYS A 202 -0.40 3.19 17.16
CA LYS A 202 0.36 4.35 17.62
C LYS A 202 1.22 4.10 18.86
N SER A 203 0.88 3.11 19.68
CA SER A 203 1.68 2.71 20.85
C SER A 203 2.81 1.74 20.51
N GLU A 204 2.71 1.00 19.38
CA GLU A 204 3.73 0.05 18.95
C GLU A 204 4.83 0.73 18.12
N ILE A 205 4.45 1.73 17.32
CA ILE A 205 5.36 2.56 16.50
C ILE A 205 5.09 4.05 16.76
N PRO A 206 5.42 4.54 17.97
CA PRO A 206 5.12 5.93 18.34
C PRO A 206 5.83 6.91 17.41
N ASN A 207 5.11 7.95 16.97
CA ASN A 207 5.60 8.98 16.07
C ASN A 207 6.10 8.46 14.69
N GLN A 208 5.62 7.30 14.25
CA GLN A 208 6.03 6.71 12.96
C GLN A 208 4.85 6.48 12.00
N ILE A 209 3.67 7.01 12.35
CA ILE A 209 2.48 6.95 11.49
C ILE A 209 2.13 8.36 11.04
N ALA A 210 2.00 8.54 9.74
CA ALA A 210 1.71 9.82 9.12
C ALA A 210 0.51 9.74 8.18
N ARG A 211 0.10 10.88 7.65
CA ARG A 211 -0.83 10.98 6.52
C ARG A 211 -0.23 11.84 5.41
N TYR A 212 -0.64 11.56 4.18
CA TYR A 212 -0.34 12.41 3.04
C TYR A 212 -1.28 13.62 3.01
N SER A 213 -0.81 14.68 2.34
CA SER A 213 -1.69 15.77 1.90
C SER A 213 -2.80 15.22 1.01
N ASP A 214 -4.01 15.68 1.22
CA ASP A 214 -5.19 15.32 0.44
C ASP A 214 -5.43 16.23 -0.78
N GLU A 215 -4.36 16.73 -1.38
CA GLU A 215 -4.43 17.46 -2.64
C GLU A 215 -5.05 16.59 -3.73
N PHE A 216 -6.03 17.13 -4.44
CA PHE A 216 -6.77 16.39 -5.45
C PHE A 216 -5.99 16.26 -6.76
N TYR A 217 -5.81 15.05 -7.21
CA TYR A 217 -5.18 14.71 -8.48
C TYR A 217 -6.19 14.03 -9.43
N PRO A 218 -6.74 14.76 -10.43
CA PRO A 218 -7.83 14.24 -11.28
C PRO A 218 -7.49 12.96 -12.05
N THR A 219 -6.21 12.63 -12.19
CA THR A 219 -5.74 11.45 -12.90
C THR A 219 -5.41 10.26 -12.00
N SER A 220 -5.42 10.47 -10.66
CA SER A 220 -5.06 9.42 -9.72
C SER A 220 -6.18 8.41 -9.52
N THR A 221 -5.80 7.19 -9.15
CA THR A 221 -6.75 6.10 -8.92
C THR A 221 -7.58 6.34 -7.67
N GLY A 222 -6.94 6.70 -6.56
CA GLY A 222 -7.60 6.88 -5.27
C GLY A 222 -8.65 7.99 -5.28
N ASP A 223 -8.30 9.16 -5.84
CA ASP A 223 -9.20 10.31 -5.93
C ASP A 223 -10.43 9.99 -6.80
N ASN A 224 -10.21 9.30 -7.91
CA ASN A 224 -11.31 8.93 -8.79
C ASN A 224 -12.22 7.86 -8.16
N PHE A 225 -11.68 6.87 -7.46
CA PHE A 225 -12.52 5.89 -6.75
C PHE A 225 -13.35 6.57 -5.66
N THR A 226 -12.74 7.48 -4.89
CA THR A 226 -13.45 8.29 -3.89
C THR A 226 -14.55 9.12 -4.53
N ARG A 227 -14.28 9.78 -5.67
CA ARG A 227 -15.26 10.54 -6.44
C ARG A 227 -16.42 9.67 -6.95
N LEU A 228 -16.15 8.41 -7.28
CA LEU A 228 -17.17 7.43 -7.67
C LEU A 228 -17.94 6.84 -6.48
N GLY A 229 -17.70 7.31 -5.26
CA GLY A 229 -18.41 6.88 -4.06
C GLY A 229 -17.83 5.62 -3.40
N ILE A 230 -16.64 5.16 -3.79
CA ILE A 230 -15.96 4.02 -3.17
C ILE A 230 -14.98 4.56 -2.10
N PRO A 231 -15.25 4.35 -0.81
CA PRO A 231 -14.31 4.68 0.26
C PRO A 231 -12.95 4.04 -0.01
N THR A 232 -11.96 4.87 -0.34
CA THR A 232 -10.62 4.40 -0.73
C THR A 232 -9.60 4.79 0.32
N ILE A 233 -8.79 3.82 0.73
CA ILE A 233 -7.70 4.02 1.67
C ILE A 233 -6.39 3.76 0.92
N LEU A 234 -5.55 4.78 0.84
CA LEU A 234 -4.17 4.61 0.39
C LEU A 234 -3.31 4.24 1.60
N TYR A 235 -2.51 3.19 1.43
CA TYR A 235 -1.46 2.76 2.34
C TYR A 235 -0.12 3.01 1.67
N GLU A 236 0.84 3.52 2.44
CA GLU A 236 2.22 3.71 2.01
C GLU A 236 3.17 3.11 3.04
N GLY A 237 3.94 2.11 2.63
CA GLY A 237 5.06 1.60 3.41
C GLY A 237 6.24 2.56 3.30
N GLY A 238 6.68 3.09 4.44
CA GLY A 238 7.81 4.00 4.51
C GLY A 238 9.10 3.34 5.02
N HIS A 239 9.93 4.10 5.70
CA HIS A 239 11.14 3.62 6.33
C HIS A 239 10.90 3.30 7.80
N PHE A 240 11.44 2.17 8.26
CA PHE A 240 11.58 1.88 9.68
C PHE A 240 13.02 2.26 10.11
N PRO A 241 13.26 2.71 11.36
CA PRO A 241 14.59 3.12 11.79
C PRO A 241 15.65 2.03 11.57
N ASN A 242 16.75 2.38 10.90
CA ASN A 242 17.88 1.49 10.62
C ASN A 242 17.54 0.22 9.80
N ASP A 243 16.52 0.30 8.94
CA ASP A 243 15.99 -0.87 8.22
C ASP A 243 15.85 -0.61 6.71
N TYR A 244 16.95 -0.71 5.98
CA TYR A 244 16.94 -0.63 4.51
C TYR A 244 16.34 -1.86 3.83
N LYS A 245 16.27 -2.99 4.52
CA LYS A 245 15.62 -4.21 4.01
C LYS A 245 14.12 -4.20 4.14
N ARG A 246 13.56 -3.15 4.75
CA ARG A 246 12.10 -2.97 4.93
C ARG A 246 11.42 -4.05 5.78
N GLU A 247 12.17 -4.79 6.59
CA GLU A 247 11.62 -5.87 7.43
C GLU A 247 10.66 -5.33 8.51
N GLY A 248 11.03 -4.24 9.17
CA GLY A 248 10.17 -3.54 10.13
C GLY A 248 8.94 -2.96 9.45
N THR A 249 9.12 -2.31 8.29
CA THR A 249 8.01 -1.78 7.50
C THR A 249 7.07 -2.90 7.04
N ARG A 250 7.60 -4.00 6.51
CA ARG A 250 6.84 -5.19 6.12
C ARG A 250 5.98 -5.72 7.26
N LYS A 251 6.57 -5.86 8.45
CA LYS A 251 5.85 -6.31 9.64
C LYS A 251 4.67 -5.41 9.97
N TYR A 252 4.92 -4.10 10.09
CA TYR A 252 3.87 -3.17 10.48
C TYR A 252 2.86 -2.90 9.38
N TYR A 253 3.26 -3.02 8.11
CA TYR A 253 2.34 -3.00 6.99
C TYR A 253 1.38 -4.19 7.02
N THR A 254 1.89 -5.40 7.33
CA THR A 254 1.05 -6.61 7.49
C THR A 254 0.02 -6.43 8.61
N ILE A 255 0.46 -5.91 9.77
CA ILE A 255 -0.44 -5.64 10.90
C ILE A 255 -1.46 -4.58 10.49
N ALA A 256 -1.05 -3.48 9.87
CA ALA A 256 -1.94 -2.42 9.43
C ALA A 256 -2.96 -2.89 8.39
N LEU A 257 -2.57 -3.79 7.49
CA LEU A 257 -3.50 -4.38 6.51
C LEU A 257 -4.57 -5.22 7.22
N TYR A 258 -4.17 -6.06 8.18
CA TYR A 258 -5.12 -6.83 9.00
C TYR A 258 -6.05 -5.93 9.80
N GLU A 259 -5.50 -4.94 10.53
CA GLU A 259 -6.28 -3.99 11.33
C GLU A 259 -7.27 -3.19 10.47
N GLY A 260 -6.88 -2.82 9.26
CA GLY A 260 -7.75 -2.13 8.32
C GLY A 260 -8.91 -3.01 7.85
N LEU A 261 -8.64 -4.27 7.50
CA LEU A 261 -9.69 -5.23 7.13
C LEU A 261 -10.62 -5.52 8.32
N GLN A 262 -10.07 -5.64 9.52
CA GLN A 262 -10.84 -5.80 10.75
C GLN A 262 -11.72 -4.56 11.02
N ALA A 263 -11.16 -3.36 10.95
CA ALA A 263 -11.89 -2.11 11.11
C ALA A 263 -13.06 -1.99 10.10
N ILE A 264 -12.83 -2.33 8.83
CA ILE A 264 -13.88 -2.39 7.80
C ILE A 264 -15.00 -3.35 8.22
N SER A 265 -14.64 -4.54 8.74
CA SER A 265 -15.60 -5.55 9.16
C SER A 265 -16.45 -5.14 10.37
N GLU A 266 -15.86 -4.36 11.28
CA GLU A 266 -16.50 -3.92 12.53
C GLU A 266 -17.30 -2.64 12.34
N LEU A 267 -16.74 -1.64 11.65
CA LEU A 267 -17.42 -0.38 11.36
C LEU A 267 -18.61 -0.55 10.42
N ASN A 268 -18.54 -1.50 9.51
CA ASN A 268 -19.64 -1.81 8.58
C ASN A 268 -20.26 -0.56 7.92
N GLY A 269 -19.38 0.36 7.47
CA GLY A 269 -19.82 1.61 6.85
C GLY A 269 -20.10 2.76 7.82
N SER A 270 -19.94 2.57 9.14
CA SER A 270 -19.98 3.66 10.13
C SER A 270 -18.82 4.63 9.92
N THR A 271 -19.07 5.89 10.25
CA THR A 271 -18.07 6.97 10.25
C THR A 271 -17.62 7.34 11.67
N GLU A 272 -17.81 6.46 12.63
CA GLU A 272 -17.47 6.71 14.03
C GLU A 272 -15.97 7.03 14.18
N ASN A 273 -15.68 8.10 14.94
CA ASN A 273 -14.32 8.57 15.25
C ASN A 273 -13.47 8.96 14.02
N TRP A 274 -14.08 9.31 12.90
CA TRP A 274 -13.36 9.71 11.69
C TRP A 274 -12.46 10.96 11.92
N GLU A 275 -12.79 11.81 12.87
CA GLU A 275 -12.05 13.05 13.18
C GLU A 275 -10.63 12.75 13.69
N THR A 276 -10.38 11.60 14.30
CA THR A 276 -9.05 11.18 14.73
C THR A 276 -8.04 11.15 13.58
N TYR A 277 -8.50 10.91 12.35
CA TYR A 277 -7.67 11.02 11.14
C TYR A 277 -6.96 12.36 11.03
N LYS A 278 -7.60 13.47 11.43
CA LYS A 278 -7.01 14.81 11.37
C LYS A 278 -5.90 15.03 12.40
N GLN A 279 -5.82 14.18 13.42
CA GLN A 279 -4.77 14.25 14.46
C GLN A 279 -3.49 13.55 14.00
N ILE A 280 -3.56 12.70 12.96
CA ILE A 280 -2.38 12.05 12.39
C ILE A 280 -1.52 13.12 11.71
N PRO A 281 -0.21 13.23 12.06
CA PRO A 281 0.66 14.26 11.47
C PRO A 281 0.82 14.06 9.96
N GLU A 282 0.98 15.16 9.24
CA GLU A 282 1.33 15.11 7.82
C GLU A 282 2.79 14.72 7.62
N ASN A 283 3.06 13.99 6.54
CA ASN A 283 4.41 13.69 6.07
C ASN A 283 5.23 14.95 5.85
N LYS A 284 6.48 14.92 6.31
CA LYS A 284 7.47 15.98 6.08
C LYS A 284 8.70 15.39 5.40
N GLU A 285 9.14 16.03 4.33
CA GLU A 285 10.36 15.63 3.60
C GLU A 285 11.57 16.32 4.24
N THR A 286 12.12 15.72 5.28
CA THR A 286 13.23 16.29 6.07
C THR A 286 14.41 15.36 6.21
N HIS A 287 14.29 14.09 5.78
CA HIS A 287 15.34 13.09 5.91
C HIS A 287 15.83 12.59 4.55
N PHE A 288 17.12 12.31 4.51
CA PHE A 288 17.84 11.77 3.35
C PHE A 288 18.74 10.63 3.83
N ASP A 289 19.22 9.80 2.91
CA ASP A 289 20.11 8.69 3.25
C ASP A 289 21.44 9.21 3.84
N VAL A 290 21.98 10.30 3.27
CA VAL A 290 23.20 10.98 3.78
C VAL A 290 23.03 12.49 3.63
N ILE A 291 23.51 13.24 4.62
CA ILE A 291 23.62 14.70 4.53
C ILE A 291 25.05 15.12 4.86
N TYR A 292 25.70 15.81 3.94
CA TYR A 292 26.97 16.49 4.16
C TYR A 292 26.68 17.93 4.56
N ARG A 293 27.04 18.31 5.78
CA ARG A 293 26.78 19.65 6.31
C ARG A 293 27.95 20.60 6.07
N ASN A 294 27.62 21.88 5.85
CA ASN A 294 28.63 22.95 5.74
C ASN A 294 29.71 22.66 4.67
N VAL A 295 29.32 22.10 3.52
CA VAL A 295 30.22 21.80 2.42
C VAL A 295 30.63 23.12 1.75
N LYS A 296 31.95 23.39 1.72
CA LYS A 296 32.52 24.49 0.95
C LYS A 296 32.76 24.02 -0.48
N LEU A 297 32.09 24.64 -1.43
CA LEU A 297 32.30 24.34 -2.85
C LEU A 297 33.54 25.09 -3.34
N ASN A 298 34.37 24.39 -4.15
CA ASN A 298 35.53 25.00 -4.82
C ASN A 298 35.07 25.60 -6.16
N THR A 299 34.45 26.76 -6.07
CA THR A 299 33.95 27.55 -7.22
C THR A 299 34.48 28.96 -7.17
N ASP A 300 34.27 29.76 -8.22
CA ASP A 300 34.70 31.17 -8.29
C ASP A 300 34.05 32.04 -7.21
N PHE A 301 32.98 31.55 -6.58
CA PHE A 301 32.32 32.22 -5.46
C PHE A 301 32.39 31.33 -4.23
N GLU A 302 32.71 31.88 -3.07
CA GLU A 302 32.58 31.12 -1.81
C GLU A 302 31.12 30.81 -1.53
N CYS A 303 30.82 29.53 -1.48
CA CYS A 303 29.50 29.03 -1.15
C CYS A 303 29.61 27.90 -0.13
N ILE A 304 28.86 28.02 0.98
CA ILE A 304 28.73 26.96 1.98
C ILE A 304 27.28 26.50 1.94
N LEU A 305 27.08 25.20 1.75
CA LEU A 305 25.75 24.61 1.65
C LEU A 305 25.72 23.18 2.23
N ASP A 306 24.50 22.69 2.49
CA ASP A 306 24.30 21.28 2.82
C ASP A 306 23.98 20.49 1.53
N ILE A 307 24.59 19.32 1.39
CA ILE A 307 24.34 18.40 0.27
C ILE A 307 23.59 17.19 0.81
N ALA A 308 22.38 16.99 0.36
CA ALA A 308 21.57 15.81 0.65
C ALA A 308 21.72 14.78 -0.47
N VAL A 309 21.92 13.52 -0.10
CA VAL A 309 22.01 12.38 -1.01
C VAL A 309 20.91 11.41 -0.71
N GLN A 310 20.22 10.98 -1.75
CA GLN A 310 19.21 9.92 -1.67
C GLN A 310 19.63 8.75 -2.55
N TYR A 311 19.61 7.53 -1.98
CA TYR A 311 20.01 6.34 -2.71
C TYR A 311 18.95 5.94 -3.74
N LYS A 312 19.39 5.45 -4.87
CA LYS A 312 18.57 4.73 -5.82
C LYS A 312 18.65 3.24 -5.50
N GLU A 313 17.53 2.57 -5.51
CA GLU A 313 17.44 1.13 -5.30
C GLU A 313 17.42 0.43 -6.66
N GLU A 314 18.24 -0.60 -6.80
CA GLU A 314 18.38 -1.40 -8.02
C GLU A 314 18.51 -2.88 -7.66
N ILE A 315 18.06 -3.77 -8.54
CA ILE A 315 18.32 -5.20 -8.42
C ILE A 315 19.67 -5.50 -9.07
N LEU A 316 20.54 -6.15 -8.32
CA LEU A 316 21.80 -6.67 -8.82
C LEU A 316 21.71 -8.20 -8.91
N ASP A 317 21.93 -8.76 -10.11
CA ASP A 317 21.94 -10.21 -10.39
C ASP A 317 20.70 -10.99 -9.91
N GLY A 318 19.53 -10.32 -9.83
CA GLY A 318 18.27 -10.92 -9.38
C GLY A 318 18.12 -11.01 -7.86
N GLU A 319 19.03 -10.39 -7.12
CA GLU A 319 18.96 -10.22 -5.65
C GLU A 319 18.97 -8.73 -5.28
N ASP A 320 18.33 -8.38 -4.14
CA ASP A 320 18.27 -7.03 -3.57
C ASP A 320 19.36 -6.78 -2.53
#